data_96a3e1e558c1ac0063aed5c6da74de19
#
_entry.id   96a3e1e558c1ac0063aed5c6da74de19
#
_cell.length_a   1.000
_cell.length_b   1.000
_cell.length_c   1.000
_cell.angle_alpha   90.00
_cell.angle_beta   90.00
_cell.angle_gamma   90.00
#
_symmetry.space_group_name_H-M   'P 1'
#
loop_
_entity.id
_entity.type
_entity.pdbx_description
1 polymer ?
#
loop_
_entity_poly.entity_id
_entity_poly.type
_entity_poly.pdbx_seq_one_letter_code
_entity_poly.pdbx_strand_id
1 'polypeptide(L)'
;MTKINKNKNIAVYDFFCGCGGTSSGFRKAGLEIAFALDIDPDAKNTFIKNFPETVFCDKSITALSSSDLQPTLDKYKNSYKLFCGCAPCQPFTKQNTESPKLDPRKSLLTQFGVVIEEYKPDFVFVENVPGLQKVPTDKHGPFPAFEELLNKLEYHVTYGVVAAQNYGAPQIRRRFVLLASKHRDINIPLPTHGINPDNPYKTVRYAIEGLPAIAAGETYTGADVLNHRAAELSELNMTRIKASAHDGGGRKNWPRHLWPECYTRKNENGEAHSGHTDCYGRLWWDKPATGLTTRCVSYSNGRFGHPEQDRALSVREAARLQGFDDEFEFTGNLNSMARQIGNAVPVDLAFAMGNHFIKHVEAIHG
;
A
#
# COMPACT_ATOMS: atom_id res chain seq x y z
N MET A 1 -15.92 -20.23 -31.33
CA MET A 1 -15.98 -19.81 -29.91
C MET A 1 -17.03 -18.72 -29.83
N THR A 2 -18.15 -18.98 -29.14
CA THR A 2 -19.22 -18.00 -28.93
C THR A 2 -18.65 -16.85 -28.08
N LYS A 3 -18.58 -15.63 -28.64
CA LYS A 3 -18.21 -14.42 -27.88
C LYS A 3 -19.26 -14.28 -26.74
N ILE A 4 -18.85 -14.58 -25.51
CA ILE A 4 -19.68 -14.27 -24.34
C ILE A 4 -19.75 -12.75 -24.32
N ASN A 5 -20.97 -12.22 -24.49
CA ASN A 5 -21.20 -10.78 -24.45
C ASN A 5 -21.12 -10.35 -22.97
N LYS A 6 -19.92 -9.99 -22.51
CA LYS A 6 -19.70 -9.52 -21.14
C LYS A 6 -20.39 -8.17 -20.94
N ASN A 7 -21.02 -8.01 -19.77
CA ASN A 7 -21.44 -6.69 -19.34
C ASN A 7 -20.19 -5.83 -19.05
N LYS A 8 -20.35 -4.51 -18.90
CA LYS A 8 -19.21 -3.61 -18.65
C LYS A 8 -18.66 -3.70 -17.21
N ASN A 9 -19.20 -4.58 -16.37
CA ASN A 9 -18.78 -4.71 -14.97
C ASN A 9 -17.45 -5.46 -14.86
N ILE A 10 -16.65 -5.08 -13.88
CA ILE A 10 -15.38 -5.70 -13.56
C ILE A 10 -15.48 -6.33 -12.17
N ALA A 11 -15.24 -7.63 -12.08
CA ALA A 11 -15.13 -8.40 -10.85
C ALA A 11 -13.65 -8.55 -10.47
N VAL A 12 -13.29 -8.09 -9.29
CA VAL A 12 -11.92 -8.07 -8.76
C VAL A 12 -11.67 -9.31 -7.90
N TYR A 13 -10.54 -9.95 -8.12
CA TYR A 13 -10.00 -11.05 -7.34
C TYR A 13 -8.66 -10.57 -6.76
N ASP A 14 -8.64 -10.21 -5.47
CA ASP A 14 -7.49 -9.57 -4.81
C ASP A 14 -6.66 -10.59 -4.04
N PHE A 15 -5.58 -11.05 -4.67
CA PHE A 15 -4.61 -11.98 -4.06
C PHE A 15 -3.57 -11.18 -3.28
N PHE A 16 -3.28 -11.61 -2.04
CA PHE A 16 -2.47 -10.88 -1.07
C PHE A 16 -3.10 -9.53 -0.68
N CYS A 17 -4.41 -9.56 -0.44
CA CYS A 17 -5.23 -8.36 -0.25
C CYS A 17 -4.86 -7.54 1.00
N GLY A 18 -4.16 -8.14 1.98
CA GLY A 18 -3.89 -7.49 3.25
C GLY A 18 -5.17 -7.01 3.91
N CYS A 19 -5.15 -5.82 4.49
CA CYS A 19 -6.35 -5.20 5.05
C CYS A 19 -7.31 -4.61 3.99
N GLY A 20 -6.98 -4.67 2.69
CA GLY A 20 -7.88 -4.23 1.63
C GLY A 20 -7.56 -2.84 1.03
N GLY A 21 -6.30 -2.42 0.99
CA GLY A 21 -5.91 -1.14 0.38
C GLY A 21 -6.26 -1.07 -1.12
N THR A 22 -5.88 -2.09 -1.90
CA THR A 22 -6.23 -2.24 -3.31
C THR A 22 -7.74 -2.34 -3.48
N SER A 23 -8.37 -3.23 -2.72
CA SER A 23 -9.83 -3.44 -2.73
C SER A 23 -10.61 -2.17 -2.41
N SER A 24 -10.16 -1.34 -1.44
CA SER A 24 -10.78 -0.04 -1.11
C SER A 24 -10.74 0.92 -2.31
N GLY A 25 -9.60 1.04 -2.97
CA GLY A 25 -9.47 1.91 -4.13
C GLY A 25 -10.32 1.45 -5.31
N PHE A 26 -10.34 0.15 -5.57
CA PHE A 26 -11.14 -0.42 -6.65
C PHE A 26 -12.64 -0.32 -6.38
N ARG A 27 -13.10 -0.60 -5.15
CA ARG A 27 -14.48 -0.39 -4.74
C ARG A 27 -14.90 1.08 -4.89
N LYS A 28 -14.05 2.01 -4.48
CA LYS A 28 -14.27 3.45 -4.65
C LYS A 28 -14.40 3.87 -6.13
N ALA A 29 -13.70 3.18 -7.03
CA ALA A 29 -13.84 3.35 -8.47
C ALA A 29 -15.12 2.69 -9.05
N GLY A 30 -15.86 1.91 -8.27
CA GLY A 30 -17.08 1.22 -8.72
C GLY A 30 -16.87 -0.21 -9.22
N LEU A 31 -15.72 -0.81 -8.95
CA LEU A 31 -15.47 -2.22 -9.24
C LEU A 31 -16.03 -3.09 -8.12
N GLU A 32 -16.49 -4.28 -8.47
CA GLU A 32 -17.00 -5.28 -7.53
C GLU A 32 -15.86 -6.13 -6.97
N ILE A 33 -15.70 -6.18 -5.64
CA ILE A 33 -14.68 -7.02 -5.01
C ILE A 33 -15.29 -8.41 -4.78
N ALA A 34 -15.04 -9.31 -5.72
CA ALA A 34 -15.67 -10.65 -5.74
C ALA A 34 -14.98 -11.65 -4.80
N PHE A 35 -13.65 -11.60 -4.75
CA PHE A 35 -12.83 -12.55 -4.01
C PHE A 35 -11.60 -11.85 -3.44
N ALA A 36 -11.18 -12.29 -2.25
CA ALA A 36 -9.96 -11.82 -1.60
C ALA A 36 -9.21 -12.99 -0.93
N LEU A 37 -7.87 -12.93 -0.95
CA LEU A 37 -7.03 -13.95 -0.33
C LEU A 37 -5.89 -13.29 0.44
N ASP A 38 -5.75 -13.66 1.71
CA ASP A 38 -4.56 -13.36 2.54
C ASP A 38 -4.44 -14.36 3.68
N ILE A 39 -3.23 -14.61 4.16
CA ILE A 39 -2.95 -15.54 5.27
C ILE A 39 -2.82 -14.85 6.62
N ASP A 40 -2.72 -13.51 6.66
CA ASP A 40 -2.57 -12.74 7.91
C ASP A 40 -3.92 -12.66 8.63
N PRO A 41 -4.08 -13.25 9.84
CA PRO A 41 -5.36 -13.27 10.54
C PRO A 41 -5.83 -11.87 10.98
N ASP A 42 -4.92 -10.95 11.28
CA ASP A 42 -5.28 -9.59 11.64
C ASP A 42 -5.81 -8.82 10.41
N ALA A 43 -5.14 -9.00 9.25
CA ALA A 43 -5.57 -8.44 7.99
C ALA A 43 -6.94 -9.01 7.56
N LYS A 44 -7.15 -10.32 7.69
CA LYS A 44 -8.44 -11.00 7.46
C LYS A 44 -9.56 -10.34 8.26
N ASN A 45 -9.38 -10.19 9.58
CA ASN A 45 -10.40 -9.62 10.45
C ASN A 45 -10.77 -8.19 10.04
N THR A 46 -9.78 -7.37 9.70
CA THR A 46 -9.99 -6.03 9.15
C THR A 46 -10.71 -6.08 7.80
N PHE A 47 -10.26 -6.95 6.89
CA PHE A 47 -10.83 -7.06 5.55
C PHE A 47 -12.31 -7.45 5.59
N ILE A 48 -12.66 -8.54 6.28
CA ILE A 48 -14.04 -9.04 6.37
C ILE A 48 -14.98 -7.99 6.98
N LYS A 49 -14.51 -7.22 7.96
CA LYS A 49 -15.30 -6.17 8.59
C LYS A 49 -15.69 -5.06 7.59
N ASN A 50 -14.81 -4.72 6.66
CA ASN A 50 -15.01 -3.65 5.71
C ASN A 50 -15.56 -4.12 4.35
N PHE A 51 -15.49 -5.43 4.06
CA PHE A 51 -15.94 -6.05 2.82
C PHE A 51 -16.77 -7.31 3.10
N PRO A 52 -17.92 -7.19 3.80
CA PRO A 52 -18.72 -8.35 4.23
C PRO A 52 -19.30 -9.15 3.06
N GLU A 53 -19.46 -8.54 1.89
CA GLU A 53 -19.99 -9.19 0.68
C GLU A 53 -18.96 -9.97 -0.12
N THR A 54 -17.67 -9.78 0.18
CA THR A 54 -16.56 -10.41 -0.55
C THR A 54 -16.29 -11.81 -0.01
N VAL A 55 -16.11 -12.78 -0.89
CA VAL A 55 -15.67 -14.14 -0.49
C VAL A 55 -14.20 -14.06 -0.10
N PHE A 56 -13.92 -14.27 1.18
CA PHE A 56 -12.54 -14.26 1.71
C PHE A 56 -11.99 -15.67 1.87
N CYS A 57 -10.78 -15.90 1.37
CA CYS A 57 -10.01 -17.14 1.50
C CYS A 57 -8.76 -16.89 2.37
N ASP A 58 -8.63 -17.61 3.49
CA ASP A 58 -7.49 -17.52 4.41
C ASP A 58 -6.40 -18.58 4.17
N LYS A 59 -6.38 -19.15 2.97
CA LYS A 59 -5.37 -20.12 2.55
C LYS A 59 -4.13 -19.42 1.97
N SER A 60 -2.99 -20.12 2.01
CA SER A 60 -1.87 -19.75 1.15
C SER A 60 -2.27 -19.87 -0.33
N ILE A 61 -1.75 -18.99 -1.18
CA ILE A 61 -1.95 -19.10 -2.64
C ILE A 61 -1.48 -20.45 -3.20
N THR A 62 -0.50 -21.09 -2.55
CA THR A 62 -0.02 -22.44 -2.91
C THR A 62 -0.99 -23.58 -2.53
N ALA A 63 -1.95 -23.29 -1.65
CA ALA A 63 -2.99 -24.22 -1.22
C ALA A 63 -4.37 -23.89 -1.83
N LEU A 64 -4.42 -22.89 -2.70
CA LEU A 64 -5.62 -22.49 -3.42
C LEU A 64 -6.03 -23.60 -4.38
N SER A 65 -7.32 -23.92 -4.39
CA SER A 65 -7.91 -24.94 -5.25
C SER A 65 -9.01 -24.34 -6.13
N SER A 66 -9.38 -25.06 -7.19
CA SER A 66 -10.48 -24.64 -8.06
C SER A 66 -11.80 -24.49 -7.30
N SER A 67 -12.05 -25.30 -6.28
CA SER A 67 -13.26 -25.17 -5.44
C SER A 67 -13.34 -23.89 -4.64
N ASP A 68 -12.22 -23.21 -4.39
CA ASP A 68 -12.19 -21.93 -3.69
C ASP A 68 -12.59 -20.75 -4.60
N LEU A 69 -12.23 -20.81 -5.89
CA LEU A 69 -12.46 -19.72 -6.87
C LEU A 69 -13.69 -19.94 -7.74
N GLN A 70 -13.98 -21.17 -8.14
CA GLN A 70 -15.01 -21.49 -9.12
C GLN A 70 -16.39 -20.91 -8.79
N PRO A 71 -16.88 -20.94 -7.53
CA PRO A 71 -18.19 -20.38 -7.20
C PRO A 71 -18.29 -18.87 -7.52
N THR A 72 -17.21 -18.10 -7.26
CA THR A 72 -17.20 -16.67 -7.59
C THR A 72 -16.99 -16.43 -9.08
N LEU A 73 -16.20 -17.24 -9.76
CA LEU A 73 -16.05 -17.17 -11.21
C LEU A 73 -17.37 -17.42 -11.93
N ASP A 74 -18.16 -18.38 -11.45
CA ASP A 74 -19.49 -18.69 -12.01
C ASP A 74 -20.50 -17.58 -11.72
N LYS A 75 -20.52 -17.03 -10.50
CA LYS A 75 -21.36 -15.89 -10.13
C LYS A 75 -21.10 -14.70 -11.09
N TYR A 76 -19.85 -14.41 -11.38
CA TYR A 76 -19.41 -13.26 -12.20
C TYR A 76 -19.06 -13.66 -13.66
N LYS A 77 -19.57 -14.77 -14.19
CA LYS A 77 -19.23 -15.28 -15.53
C LYS A 77 -19.39 -14.26 -16.66
N ASN A 78 -20.34 -13.32 -16.52
CA ASN A 78 -20.64 -12.28 -17.51
C ASN A 78 -19.86 -10.97 -17.27
N SER A 79 -19.06 -10.87 -16.19
CA SER A 79 -18.22 -9.71 -15.90
C SER A 79 -16.79 -9.92 -16.41
N TYR A 80 -16.08 -8.84 -16.66
CA TYR A 80 -14.63 -8.88 -16.83
C TYR A 80 -13.97 -9.26 -15.50
N LYS A 81 -12.94 -10.07 -15.54
CA LYS A 81 -12.20 -10.51 -14.36
C LYS A 81 -10.87 -9.79 -14.27
N LEU A 82 -10.66 -9.08 -13.18
CA LEU A 82 -9.40 -8.42 -12.85
C LEU A 82 -8.74 -9.17 -11.69
N PHE A 83 -7.59 -9.81 -11.96
CA PHE A 83 -6.79 -10.45 -10.92
C PHE A 83 -5.70 -9.49 -10.44
N CYS A 84 -5.66 -9.25 -9.12
CA CYS A 84 -4.72 -8.37 -8.46
C CYS A 84 -3.72 -9.18 -7.64
N GLY A 85 -2.41 -8.92 -7.79
CA GLY A 85 -1.34 -9.64 -7.13
C GLY A 85 -0.33 -8.70 -6.48
N CYS A 86 -0.65 -8.17 -5.29
CA CYS A 86 0.26 -7.31 -4.52
C CYS A 86 1.14 -8.15 -3.57
N ALA A 87 1.86 -9.13 -4.14
CA ALA A 87 2.66 -10.10 -3.39
C ALA A 87 3.72 -9.40 -2.51
N PRO A 88 3.91 -9.81 -1.23
CA PRO A 88 4.91 -9.23 -0.36
C PRO A 88 6.33 -9.44 -0.91
N CYS A 89 7.09 -8.36 -1.02
CA CYS A 89 8.43 -8.33 -1.63
C CYS A 89 9.52 -7.94 -0.63
N GLN A 90 9.47 -8.46 0.59
CA GLN A 90 10.43 -8.15 1.65
C GLN A 90 11.91 -8.45 1.30
N PRO A 91 12.29 -9.45 0.48
CA PRO A 91 13.68 -9.67 0.10
C PRO A 91 14.30 -8.54 -0.74
N PHE A 92 13.47 -7.72 -1.40
CA PHE A 92 13.93 -6.67 -2.32
C PHE A 92 13.90 -5.26 -1.74
N THR A 93 13.60 -5.11 -0.45
CA THR A 93 13.68 -3.81 0.22
C THR A 93 15.12 -3.49 0.57
N LYS A 94 15.52 -2.21 0.48
CA LYS A 94 16.87 -1.73 0.85
C LYS A 94 17.28 -2.03 2.31
N GLN A 95 16.33 -2.45 3.14
CA GLN A 95 16.54 -2.74 4.56
C GLN A 95 16.88 -4.20 4.85
N ASN A 96 16.75 -5.10 3.87
CA ASN A 96 17.07 -6.51 4.05
C ASN A 96 18.46 -6.80 3.47
N THR A 97 19.43 -7.06 4.37
CA THR A 97 20.83 -7.40 4.03
C THR A 97 21.08 -8.91 3.96
N GLU A 98 20.08 -9.75 4.25
CA GLU A 98 20.23 -11.21 4.20
C GLU A 98 20.20 -11.75 2.78
N SER A 99 20.97 -12.83 2.57
CA SER A 99 21.16 -13.43 1.26
C SER A 99 19.84 -13.95 0.66
N PRO A 100 19.53 -13.58 -0.59
CA PRO A 100 18.24 -13.88 -1.23
C PRO A 100 17.97 -15.36 -1.54
N LYS A 101 18.90 -16.27 -1.28
CA LYS A 101 18.91 -17.61 -1.87
C LYS A 101 17.82 -18.58 -1.42
N LEU A 102 17.10 -18.31 -0.31
CA LEU A 102 16.15 -19.29 0.29
C LEU A 102 14.85 -18.68 0.79
N ASP A 103 14.44 -17.51 0.30
CA ASP A 103 13.19 -16.90 0.74
C ASP A 103 11.98 -17.49 -0.02
N PRO A 104 11.10 -18.27 0.61
CA PRO A 104 9.93 -18.85 -0.03
C PRO A 104 8.95 -17.80 -0.58
N ARG A 105 9.05 -16.54 -0.12
CA ARG A 105 8.23 -15.42 -0.60
C ARG A 105 8.58 -14.98 -2.03
N LYS A 106 9.77 -15.34 -2.53
CA LYS A 106 10.15 -15.12 -3.94
C LYS A 106 9.25 -15.90 -4.90
N SER A 107 8.70 -17.00 -4.45
CA SER A 107 7.81 -17.84 -5.24
C SER A 107 6.39 -17.29 -5.32
N LEU A 108 5.98 -16.29 -4.53
CA LEU A 108 4.58 -15.84 -4.48
C LEU A 108 4.12 -15.16 -5.77
N LEU A 109 4.97 -14.36 -6.42
CA LEU A 109 4.65 -13.82 -7.74
C LEU A 109 4.59 -14.94 -8.80
N THR A 110 5.44 -15.96 -8.69
CA THR A 110 5.41 -17.14 -9.56
C THR A 110 4.12 -17.94 -9.33
N GLN A 111 3.71 -18.12 -8.06
CA GLN A 111 2.45 -18.80 -7.75
C GLN A 111 1.23 -18.01 -8.25
N PHE A 112 1.27 -16.70 -8.17
CA PHE A 112 0.25 -15.86 -8.80
C PHE A 112 0.22 -16.05 -10.32
N GLY A 113 1.39 -16.22 -10.96
CA GLY A 113 1.50 -16.58 -12.37
C GLY A 113 0.80 -17.90 -12.70
N VAL A 114 0.94 -18.93 -11.85
CA VAL A 114 0.23 -20.22 -12.03
C VAL A 114 -1.28 -20.02 -12.01
N VAL A 115 -1.80 -19.21 -11.08
CA VAL A 115 -3.23 -18.88 -11.02
C VAL A 115 -3.68 -18.13 -12.28
N ILE A 116 -2.88 -17.19 -12.79
CA ILE A 116 -3.18 -16.49 -14.05
C ILE A 116 -3.17 -17.46 -15.24
N GLU A 117 -2.23 -18.38 -15.32
CA GLU A 117 -2.14 -19.38 -16.40
C GLU A 117 -3.35 -20.31 -16.42
N GLU A 118 -3.85 -20.71 -15.25
CA GLU A 118 -5.02 -21.57 -15.10
C GLU A 118 -6.32 -20.85 -15.49
N TYR A 119 -6.57 -19.68 -14.89
CA TYR A 119 -7.88 -18.99 -15.01
C TYR A 119 -7.96 -17.94 -16.11
N LYS A 120 -6.83 -17.49 -16.64
CA LYS A 120 -6.72 -16.54 -17.77
C LYS A 120 -7.67 -15.33 -17.62
N PRO A 121 -7.55 -14.53 -16.56
CA PRO A 121 -8.41 -13.36 -16.35
C PRO A 121 -8.33 -12.37 -17.51
N ASP A 122 -9.30 -11.47 -17.63
CA ASP A 122 -9.30 -10.43 -18.66
C ASP A 122 -8.20 -9.40 -18.43
N PHE A 123 -7.95 -9.08 -17.16
CA PHE A 123 -6.98 -8.09 -16.73
C PHE A 123 -6.13 -8.60 -15.57
N VAL A 124 -4.90 -8.11 -15.50
CA VAL A 124 -4.00 -8.35 -14.39
C VAL A 124 -3.48 -7.01 -13.86
N PHE A 125 -3.48 -6.85 -12.55
CA PHE A 125 -2.86 -5.75 -11.83
C PHE A 125 -1.82 -6.28 -10.85
N VAL A 126 -0.61 -5.72 -10.88
CA VAL A 126 0.42 -5.99 -9.87
C VAL A 126 0.92 -4.68 -9.31
N GLU A 127 0.97 -4.56 -7.98
CA GLU A 127 1.69 -3.50 -7.29
C GLU A 127 2.83 -4.08 -6.46
N ASN A 128 3.95 -3.35 -6.40
CA ASN A 128 5.09 -3.77 -5.61
C ASN A 128 6.05 -2.61 -5.28
N VAL A 129 7.10 -2.91 -4.52
CA VAL A 129 8.17 -1.94 -4.26
C VAL A 129 8.97 -1.65 -5.53
N PRO A 130 9.49 -0.41 -5.72
CA PRO A 130 10.41 -0.09 -6.81
C PRO A 130 11.68 -0.95 -6.70
N GLY A 131 12.04 -1.62 -7.78
CA GLY A 131 13.21 -2.50 -7.82
C GLY A 131 12.87 -3.96 -8.09
N LEU A 132 11.60 -4.39 -7.96
CA LEU A 132 11.17 -5.73 -8.37
C LEU A 132 11.66 -6.07 -9.78
N GLN A 133 11.45 -5.17 -10.72
CA GLN A 133 11.83 -5.31 -12.13
C GLN A 133 13.35 -5.26 -12.40
N LYS A 134 14.14 -4.84 -11.41
CA LYS A 134 15.60 -4.69 -11.56
C LYS A 134 16.40 -5.91 -11.11
N VAL A 135 15.75 -6.90 -10.53
CA VAL A 135 16.41 -8.13 -10.09
C VAL A 135 16.48 -9.09 -11.28
N PRO A 136 17.68 -9.33 -11.87
CA PRO A 136 17.83 -10.20 -13.00
C PRO A 136 17.50 -11.67 -12.68
N THR A 137 17.19 -12.46 -13.70
CA THR A 137 16.82 -13.88 -13.55
C THR A 137 17.95 -14.71 -12.94
N ASP A 138 19.22 -14.44 -13.32
CA ASP A 138 20.41 -15.07 -12.75
C ASP A 138 20.59 -14.80 -11.25
N LYS A 139 19.99 -13.72 -10.74
CA LYS A 139 19.88 -13.38 -9.30
C LYS A 139 18.53 -13.77 -8.70
N HIS A 140 17.83 -14.71 -9.33
CA HIS A 140 16.51 -15.22 -8.91
C HIS A 140 15.41 -14.15 -8.79
N GLY A 141 15.46 -13.12 -9.64
CA GLY A 141 14.36 -12.14 -9.76
C GLY A 141 13.12 -12.84 -10.35
N PRO A 142 11.95 -12.76 -9.71
CA PRO A 142 10.75 -13.42 -10.19
C PRO A 142 10.05 -12.67 -11.33
N PHE A 143 10.38 -11.41 -11.55
CA PHE A 143 9.65 -10.55 -12.49
C PHE A 143 9.87 -10.94 -13.97
N PRO A 144 11.10 -11.21 -14.46
CA PRO A 144 11.29 -11.55 -15.86
C PRO A 144 10.50 -12.79 -16.30
N ALA A 145 10.49 -13.84 -15.48
CA ALA A 145 9.69 -15.05 -15.77
C ALA A 145 8.18 -14.79 -15.74
N PHE A 146 7.73 -13.89 -14.86
CA PHE A 146 6.33 -13.50 -14.79
C PHE A 146 5.91 -12.68 -16.02
N GLU A 147 6.74 -11.75 -16.48
CA GLU A 147 6.53 -10.99 -17.71
C GLU A 147 6.50 -11.91 -18.95
N GLU A 148 7.44 -12.85 -19.05
CA GLU A 148 7.47 -13.85 -20.12
C GLU A 148 6.20 -14.71 -20.13
N LEU A 149 5.71 -15.13 -18.97
CA LEU A 149 4.45 -15.86 -18.84
C LEU A 149 3.28 -15.04 -19.39
N LEU A 150 3.15 -13.78 -19.00
CA LEU A 150 2.07 -12.91 -19.48
C LEU A 150 2.13 -12.72 -21.00
N ASN A 151 3.33 -12.54 -21.57
CA ASN A 151 3.54 -12.43 -23.01
C ASN A 151 3.16 -13.73 -23.72
N LYS A 152 3.57 -14.89 -23.21
CA LYS A 152 3.20 -16.23 -23.74
C LYS A 152 1.68 -16.45 -23.71
N LEU A 153 1.00 -15.88 -22.72
CA LEU A 153 -0.46 -15.92 -22.60
C LEU A 153 -1.15 -14.82 -23.43
N GLU A 154 -0.43 -14.10 -24.28
CA GLU A 154 -0.93 -13.06 -25.17
C GLU A 154 -1.59 -11.87 -24.46
N TYR A 155 -1.07 -11.47 -23.28
CA TYR A 155 -1.45 -10.22 -22.66
C TYR A 155 -0.67 -9.04 -23.26
N HIS A 156 -1.35 -7.93 -23.49
CA HIS A 156 -0.73 -6.62 -23.66
C HIS A 156 -0.30 -6.12 -22.30
N VAL A 157 1.01 -5.99 -22.09
CA VAL A 157 1.59 -5.69 -20.77
C VAL A 157 2.24 -4.32 -20.76
N THR A 158 1.96 -3.53 -19.73
CA THR A 158 2.72 -2.31 -19.45
C THR A 158 3.06 -2.22 -17.96
N TYR A 159 4.23 -1.69 -17.66
CA TYR A 159 4.65 -1.51 -16.27
C TYR A 159 5.58 -0.32 -16.09
N GLY A 160 5.67 0.17 -14.87
CA GLY A 160 6.55 1.27 -14.54
C GLY A 160 6.56 1.60 -13.05
N VAL A 161 7.39 2.58 -12.69
CA VAL A 161 7.43 3.09 -11.32
C VAL A 161 6.66 4.41 -11.27
N VAL A 162 5.61 4.43 -10.50
CA VAL A 162 4.76 5.60 -10.28
C VAL A 162 4.94 6.16 -8.88
N ALA A 163 4.59 7.44 -8.70
CA ALA A 163 4.56 8.10 -7.41
C ALA A 163 3.09 8.28 -6.97
N ALA A 164 2.70 7.72 -5.83
CA ALA A 164 1.31 7.70 -5.37
C ALA A 164 0.71 9.10 -5.21
N GLN A 165 1.53 10.10 -4.81
CA GLN A 165 1.07 11.49 -4.73
C GLN A 165 0.60 12.05 -6.09
N ASN A 166 1.12 11.54 -7.21
CA ASN A 166 0.67 11.94 -8.55
C ASN A 166 -0.76 11.47 -8.85
N TYR A 167 -1.32 10.58 -8.03
CA TYR A 167 -2.67 10.04 -8.13
C TYR A 167 -3.56 10.42 -6.95
N GLY A 168 -3.13 11.39 -6.14
CA GLY A 168 -3.92 11.97 -5.06
C GLY A 168 -3.64 11.42 -3.66
N ALA A 169 -2.69 10.51 -3.49
CA ALA A 169 -2.29 10.08 -2.15
C ALA A 169 -1.55 11.23 -1.42
N PRO A 170 -1.91 11.56 -0.16
CA PRO A 170 -1.24 12.62 0.60
C PRO A 170 0.10 12.17 1.19
N GLN A 171 0.86 11.33 0.47
CA GLN A 171 2.16 10.83 0.86
C GLN A 171 3.11 10.62 -0.33
N ILE A 172 4.39 10.83 -0.12
CA ILE A 172 5.46 10.55 -1.09
C ILE A 172 5.79 9.07 -1.03
N ARG A 173 5.20 8.28 -1.96
CA ARG A 173 5.40 6.83 -2.00
C ARG A 173 5.54 6.35 -3.44
N ARG A 174 6.70 5.82 -3.79
CA ARG A 174 6.92 5.24 -5.12
C ARG A 174 6.58 3.77 -5.14
N ARG A 175 5.90 3.33 -6.19
CA ARG A 175 5.50 1.94 -6.39
C ARG A 175 5.73 1.49 -7.81
N PHE A 176 6.17 0.25 -7.95
CA PHE A 176 6.09 -0.46 -9.22
C PHE A 176 4.64 -0.86 -9.44
N VAL A 177 4.12 -0.62 -10.63
CA VAL A 177 2.81 -1.09 -11.08
C VAL A 177 2.94 -1.79 -12.42
N LEU A 178 2.16 -2.86 -12.59
CA LEU A 178 1.97 -3.54 -13.86
C LEU A 178 0.47 -3.64 -14.15
N LEU A 179 0.10 -3.30 -15.37
CA LEU A 179 -1.23 -3.49 -15.92
C LEU A 179 -1.11 -4.43 -17.12
N ALA A 180 -2.02 -5.41 -17.20
CA ALA A 180 -2.09 -6.29 -18.36
C ALA A 180 -3.54 -6.52 -18.81
N SER A 181 -3.76 -6.61 -20.12
CA SER A 181 -5.07 -6.80 -20.75
C SER A 181 -5.00 -7.86 -21.83
N LYS A 182 -6.02 -8.73 -21.91
CA LYS A 182 -6.19 -9.69 -23.02
C LYS A 182 -6.86 -9.09 -24.27
N HIS A 183 -7.31 -7.86 -24.19
CA HIS A 183 -8.21 -7.33 -25.22
C HIS A 183 -7.53 -6.34 -26.17
N ARG A 184 -6.68 -5.47 -25.63
CA ARG A 184 -5.96 -4.43 -26.38
C ARG A 184 -4.86 -3.82 -25.51
N ASP A 185 -4.02 -2.99 -26.12
CA ASP A 185 -2.97 -2.25 -25.43
C ASP A 185 -3.53 -1.43 -24.26
N ILE A 186 -2.90 -1.54 -23.12
CA ILE A 186 -3.21 -0.81 -21.90
C ILE A 186 -1.98 -0.04 -21.43
N ASN A 187 -2.16 1.22 -21.06
CA ASN A 187 -1.08 2.07 -20.57
C ASN A 187 -1.30 2.44 -19.10
N ILE A 188 -0.22 2.80 -18.40
CA ILE A 188 -0.36 3.40 -17.06
C ILE A 188 -1.08 4.76 -17.23
N PRO A 189 -2.13 5.05 -16.44
CA PRO A 189 -2.85 6.32 -16.56
C PRO A 189 -1.93 7.51 -16.26
N LEU A 190 -2.20 8.63 -16.91
CA LEU A 190 -1.47 9.87 -16.66
C LEU A 190 -1.69 10.35 -15.21
N PRO A 191 -0.69 11.00 -14.60
CA PRO A 191 -0.83 11.65 -13.31
C PRO A 191 -2.01 12.63 -13.28
N THR A 192 -2.73 12.62 -12.16
CA THR A 192 -3.91 13.48 -11.94
C THR A 192 -3.61 14.67 -11.03
N HIS A 193 -2.53 14.62 -10.25
CA HIS A 193 -2.15 15.64 -9.27
C HIS A 193 -0.71 16.12 -9.48
N GLY A 194 -0.43 17.36 -9.10
CA GLY A 194 0.91 17.94 -9.04
C GLY A 194 1.49 18.42 -10.37
N ILE A 195 0.88 18.07 -11.50
CA ILE A 195 1.29 18.56 -12.83
C ILE A 195 0.48 19.80 -13.21
N ASN A 196 -0.83 19.75 -12.94
CA ASN A 196 -1.71 20.88 -13.16
C ASN A 196 -1.79 21.73 -11.87
N PRO A 197 -1.57 23.07 -11.92
CA PRO A 197 -1.75 23.95 -10.77
C PRO A 197 -3.14 23.88 -10.13
N ASP A 198 -4.17 23.59 -10.92
CA ASP A 198 -5.55 23.45 -10.43
C ASP A 198 -5.77 22.17 -9.62
N ASN A 199 -4.84 21.23 -9.67
CA ASN A 199 -4.91 19.97 -8.94
C ASN A 199 -3.56 19.67 -8.23
N PRO A 200 -3.21 20.44 -7.20
CA PRO A 200 -1.96 20.29 -6.48
C PRO A 200 -1.86 18.97 -5.72
N TYR A 201 -0.69 18.62 -5.23
CA TYR A 201 -0.53 17.48 -4.33
C TYR A 201 -1.34 17.69 -3.06
N LYS A 202 -2.03 16.62 -2.63
CA LYS A 202 -2.66 16.59 -1.31
C LYS A 202 -1.58 16.57 -0.22
N THR A 203 -1.82 17.33 0.83
CA THR A 203 -0.87 17.53 1.94
C THR A 203 -1.29 16.79 3.19
N VAL A 204 -0.43 16.79 4.22
CA VAL A 204 -0.78 16.30 5.55
C VAL A 204 -1.99 17.06 6.08
N ARG A 205 -2.03 18.39 5.91
CA ARG A 205 -3.16 19.24 6.31
C ARG A 205 -4.47 18.74 5.72
N TYR A 206 -4.51 18.51 4.40
CA TYR A 206 -5.68 17.96 3.73
C TYR A 206 -6.20 16.67 4.38
N ALA A 207 -5.28 15.80 4.84
CA ALA A 207 -5.64 14.48 5.34
C ALA A 207 -6.04 14.47 6.81
N ILE A 208 -5.35 15.21 7.68
CA ILE A 208 -5.51 15.04 9.13
C ILE A 208 -5.95 16.27 9.91
N GLU A 209 -6.03 17.47 9.27
CA GLU A 209 -6.57 18.64 9.92
C GLU A 209 -8.04 18.41 10.31
N GLY A 210 -8.44 18.91 11.45
CA GLY A 210 -9.81 18.77 11.97
C GLY A 210 -10.07 17.47 12.74
N LEU A 211 -9.12 16.52 12.81
CA LEU A 211 -9.26 15.40 13.75
C LEU A 211 -9.15 15.89 15.21
N PRO A 212 -9.89 15.28 16.14
CA PRO A 212 -9.80 15.62 17.56
C PRO A 212 -8.37 15.56 18.09
N ALA A 213 -7.99 16.48 18.96
CA ALA A 213 -6.69 16.41 19.63
C ALA A 213 -6.67 15.26 20.64
N ILE A 214 -5.58 14.49 20.66
CA ILE A 214 -5.32 13.44 21.65
C ILE A 214 -3.88 13.52 22.14
N ALA A 215 -3.61 13.04 23.34
CA ALA A 215 -2.26 12.92 23.87
C ALA A 215 -1.55 11.63 23.40
N ALA A 216 -0.22 11.55 23.65
CA ALA A 216 0.52 10.29 23.47
C ALA A 216 -0.04 9.21 24.41
N GLY A 217 -0.29 8.01 23.88
CA GLY A 217 -0.92 6.91 24.63
C GLY A 217 -2.45 6.95 24.68
N GLU A 218 -3.07 8.05 24.25
CA GLU A 218 -4.51 8.24 24.33
C GLU A 218 -5.26 7.59 23.17
N THR A 219 -6.50 7.21 23.45
CA THR A 219 -7.50 6.76 22.47
C THR A 219 -8.69 7.72 22.54
N TYR A 220 -9.06 8.28 21.40
CA TYR A 220 -10.29 9.05 21.30
C TYR A 220 -11.52 8.15 21.52
N THR A 221 -12.44 8.60 22.36
CA THR A 221 -13.61 7.82 22.79
C THR A 221 -14.90 8.19 22.08
N GLY A 222 -14.89 9.23 21.22
CA GLY A 222 -16.05 9.58 20.40
C GLY A 222 -16.33 8.52 19.33
N ALA A 223 -17.61 8.33 18.99
CA ALA A 223 -18.03 7.34 18.00
C ALA A 223 -17.85 7.81 16.55
N ASP A 224 -17.56 9.08 16.35
CA ASP A 224 -17.47 9.74 15.05
C ASP A 224 -16.10 9.56 14.36
N VAL A 225 -15.06 9.16 15.12
CA VAL A 225 -13.71 8.93 14.58
C VAL A 225 -13.16 7.57 15.03
N LEU A 226 -13.24 6.58 14.15
CA LEU A 226 -12.77 5.22 14.42
C LEU A 226 -11.24 5.13 14.45
N ASN A 227 -10.70 4.28 15.33
CA ASN A 227 -9.26 3.99 15.43
C ASN A 227 -8.36 5.22 15.69
N HIS A 228 -8.88 6.30 16.24
CA HIS A 228 -8.06 7.47 16.56
C HIS A 228 -7.31 7.25 17.89
N ARG A 229 -6.19 6.54 17.79
CA ARG A 229 -5.35 6.12 18.92
C ARG A 229 -3.88 6.39 18.60
N ALA A 230 -3.17 7.04 19.52
CA ALA A 230 -1.73 7.28 19.44
C ALA A 230 -0.93 6.31 20.31
N ALA A 231 0.29 6.01 19.89
CA ALA A 231 1.23 5.27 20.73
C ALA A 231 1.69 6.11 21.92
N GLU A 232 1.93 5.46 23.04
CA GLU A 232 2.63 6.06 24.16
C GLU A 232 4.08 6.38 23.79
N LEU A 233 4.64 7.44 24.34
CA LEU A 233 6.05 7.81 24.19
C LEU A 233 6.78 7.58 25.52
N SER A 234 7.99 7.01 25.44
CA SER A 234 8.88 7.01 26.60
C SER A 234 9.24 8.44 27.00
N GLU A 235 9.60 8.67 28.26
CA GLU A 235 10.00 9.99 28.78
C GLU A 235 11.06 10.67 27.91
N LEU A 236 12.04 9.90 27.44
CA LEU A 236 13.07 10.41 26.55
C LEU A 236 12.49 10.84 25.18
N ASN A 237 11.57 10.08 24.61
CA ASN A 237 10.96 10.44 23.34
C ASN A 237 9.96 11.60 23.50
N MET A 238 9.30 11.71 24.64
CA MET A 238 8.48 12.87 24.98
C MET A 238 9.35 14.14 25.09
N THR A 239 10.50 14.06 25.73
CA THR A 239 11.45 15.18 25.81
C THR A 239 11.98 15.56 24.42
N ARG A 240 12.27 14.58 23.57
CA ARG A 240 12.73 14.80 22.20
C ARG A 240 11.68 15.50 21.33
N ILE A 241 10.44 15.06 21.39
CA ILE A 241 9.38 15.65 20.54
C ILE A 241 9.05 17.08 20.99
N LYS A 242 9.03 17.36 22.31
CA LYS A 242 8.88 18.71 22.86
C LYS A 242 10.03 19.65 22.46
N ALA A 243 11.25 19.11 22.29
CA ALA A 243 12.41 19.87 21.82
C ALA A 243 12.41 20.04 20.28
N SER A 244 11.51 19.39 19.56
CA SER A 244 11.39 19.54 18.11
C SER A 244 10.47 20.72 17.77
N ALA A 245 10.91 21.61 16.91
CA ALA A 245 10.03 22.67 16.40
C ALA A 245 8.76 22.05 15.77
N HIS A 246 7.65 22.74 15.87
CA HIS A 246 6.41 22.39 15.20
C HIS A 246 6.61 22.43 13.68
N ASP A 247 5.72 21.84 12.93
CA ASP A 247 5.65 21.87 11.46
C ASP A 247 7.00 21.53 10.77
N GLY A 248 7.41 20.27 10.95
CA GLY A 248 8.59 19.73 10.25
C GLY A 248 9.89 19.70 11.06
N GLY A 249 9.85 20.11 12.32
CA GLY A 249 11.02 20.01 13.20
C GLY A 249 11.46 18.59 13.47
N GLY A 250 12.59 18.43 14.11
CA GLY A 250 13.16 17.13 14.45
C GLY A 250 14.52 17.23 15.09
N ARG A 251 15.30 16.18 15.02
CA ARG A 251 16.61 16.03 15.67
C ARG A 251 17.54 17.24 15.54
N LYS A 252 17.51 17.98 14.46
CA LYS A 252 18.35 19.17 14.26
C LYS A 252 18.05 20.30 15.27
N ASN A 253 16.86 20.29 15.84
CA ASN A 253 16.44 21.27 16.85
C ASN A 253 16.88 20.88 18.27
N TRP A 254 17.36 19.65 18.48
CA TRP A 254 17.61 19.13 19.84
C TRP A 254 18.96 19.54 20.40
N PRO A 255 19.03 19.75 21.69
CA PRO A 255 20.31 19.74 22.42
C PRO A 255 21.04 18.41 22.19
N ARG A 256 22.37 18.46 22.16
CA ARG A 256 23.21 17.32 21.75
C ARG A 256 23.02 16.08 22.63
N HIS A 257 22.72 16.24 23.90
CA HIS A 257 22.49 15.13 24.84
C HIS A 257 21.22 14.32 24.56
N LEU A 258 20.28 14.86 23.77
CA LEU A 258 19.08 14.13 23.32
C LEU A 258 19.29 13.32 22.05
N TRP A 259 20.44 13.45 21.39
CA TRP A 259 20.73 12.73 20.17
C TRP A 259 20.90 11.24 20.43
N PRO A 260 20.31 10.34 19.64
CA PRO A 260 20.59 8.91 19.73
C PRO A 260 22.06 8.64 19.44
N GLU A 261 22.64 7.69 20.16
CA GLU A 261 24.08 7.33 20.07
C GLU A 261 24.53 6.98 18.64
N CYS A 262 23.64 6.28 17.88
CA CYS A 262 23.91 5.92 16.50
C CYS A 262 24.15 7.12 15.56
N TYR A 263 23.72 8.32 15.92
CA TYR A 263 23.96 9.55 15.17
C TYR A 263 25.14 10.39 15.70
N THR A 264 25.71 9.99 16.81
CA THR A 264 26.89 10.63 17.40
C THR A 264 28.17 9.84 17.14
N ARG A 265 28.06 8.56 16.79
CA ARG A 265 29.19 7.71 16.42
C ARG A 265 29.82 8.19 15.13
N LYS A 266 31.13 8.21 15.10
CA LYS A 266 31.93 8.40 13.88
C LYS A 266 32.29 7.03 13.32
N ASN A 267 32.37 6.92 11.99
CA ASN A 267 32.92 5.74 11.33
C ASN A 267 34.47 5.68 11.57
N GLU A 268 35.10 4.62 11.11
CA GLU A 268 36.53 4.43 11.21
C GLU A 268 37.34 5.56 10.57
N ASN A 269 36.76 6.28 9.61
CA ASN A 269 37.34 7.43 8.94
C ASN A 269 37.09 8.77 9.66
N GLY A 270 36.45 8.76 10.84
CA GLY A 270 36.14 9.97 11.60
C GLY A 270 34.91 10.76 11.11
N GLU A 271 34.18 10.26 10.09
CA GLU A 271 33.01 10.92 9.56
C GLU A 271 31.77 10.59 10.40
N ALA A 272 30.90 11.59 10.59
CA ALA A 272 29.64 11.38 11.29
C ALA A 272 28.74 10.39 10.51
N HIS A 273 28.18 9.40 11.20
CA HIS A 273 27.26 8.46 10.57
C HIS A 273 26.05 9.21 10.00
N SER A 274 25.85 9.10 8.69
CA SER A 274 24.80 9.81 7.95
C SER A 274 23.40 9.23 8.14
N GLY A 275 23.19 8.26 9.02
CA GLY A 275 21.95 7.54 9.31
C GLY A 275 20.65 8.15 8.74
N HIS A 276 19.54 7.48 8.85
CA HIS A 276 18.26 8.00 8.34
C HIS A 276 17.91 9.38 8.91
N THR A 277 17.96 10.40 8.08
CA THR A 277 17.79 11.81 8.48
C THR A 277 16.38 12.13 8.94
N ASP A 278 15.39 11.34 8.54
CA ASP A 278 13.98 11.57 8.80
C ASP A 278 13.43 10.94 10.09
N CYS A 279 14.19 10.07 10.76
CA CYS A 279 13.75 9.52 12.04
C CYS A 279 13.57 10.65 13.08
N TYR A 280 12.56 10.51 13.92
CA TYR A 280 12.19 11.48 14.95
C TYR A 280 11.75 12.84 14.42
N GLY A 281 11.33 12.95 13.15
CA GLY A 281 10.80 14.20 12.61
C GLY A 281 9.30 14.34 12.81
N ARG A 282 8.84 15.60 12.96
CA ARG A 282 7.44 15.97 12.78
C ARG A 282 7.14 16.10 11.29
N LEU A 283 5.94 15.73 10.88
CA LEU A 283 5.45 16.03 9.54
C LEU A 283 5.32 17.54 9.32
N TRP A 284 5.25 17.96 8.06
CA TRP A 284 4.89 19.32 7.65
C TRP A 284 3.41 19.35 7.28
N TRP A 285 2.71 20.39 7.70
CA TRP A 285 1.32 20.56 7.35
C TRP A 285 1.10 20.67 5.83
N ASP A 286 1.88 21.51 5.17
CA ASP A 286 1.64 21.89 3.78
C ASP A 286 2.51 21.11 2.78
N LYS A 287 2.93 19.90 3.16
CA LYS A 287 3.59 18.93 2.28
C LYS A 287 2.90 17.59 2.34
N PRO A 288 3.01 16.76 1.28
CA PRO A 288 2.67 15.36 1.39
C PRO A 288 3.53 14.68 2.48
N ALA A 289 2.96 13.74 3.21
CA ALA A 289 3.68 12.95 4.22
C ALA A 289 4.84 12.15 3.60
N THR A 290 5.85 11.82 4.38
CA THR A 290 6.83 10.81 3.99
C THR A 290 6.13 9.45 3.84
N GLY A 291 6.65 8.57 2.97
CA GLY A 291 6.03 7.26 2.72
C GLY A 291 5.85 6.45 4.00
N LEU A 292 4.63 6.04 4.27
CA LEU A 292 4.28 5.27 5.47
C LEU A 292 4.93 3.89 5.46
N THR A 293 5.44 3.47 6.61
CA THR A 293 6.02 2.13 6.82
C THR A 293 5.13 1.33 7.76
N THR A 294 5.45 0.05 7.97
CA THR A 294 4.78 -0.82 8.96
C THR A 294 4.88 -0.30 10.40
N ARG A 295 5.64 0.76 10.64
CA ARG A 295 5.81 1.44 11.93
C ARG A 295 5.41 2.91 11.89
N CYS A 296 4.44 3.27 11.05
CA CYS A 296 4.00 4.63 10.81
C CYS A 296 3.41 5.37 12.03
N VAL A 297 3.07 4.66 13.10
CA VAL A 297 2.61 5.24 14.38
C VAL A 297 3.74 5.31 15.43
N SER A 298 4.99 5.10 15.03
CA SER A 298 6.16 5.14 15.94
C SER A 298 7.04 6.34 15.64
N TYR A 299 7.22 7.21 16.61
CA TYR A 299 8.03 8.44 16.49
C TYR A 299 9.49 8.19 16.09
N SER A 300 10.06 7.07 16.51
CA SER A 300 11.47 6.75 16.27
C SER A 300 11.77 6.10 14.91
N ASN A 301 10.74 5.65 14.18
CA ASN A 301 10.92 4.83 12.98
C ASN A 301 10.76 5.59 11.65
N GLY A 302 10.68 6.92 11.71
CA GLY A 302 10.55 7.78 10.54
C GLY A 302 10.15 9.20 10.94
N ARG A 303 9.74 10.00 9.96
CA ARG A 303 9.14 11.31 10.17
C ARG A 303 7.63 11.14 10.41
N PHE A 304 7.28 10.60 11.57
CA PHE A 304 5.91 10.26 11.94
C PHE A 304 5.41 11.01 13.20
N GLY A 305 6.12 12.06 13.62
CA GLY A 305 5.61 12.99 14.62
C GLY A 305 4.47 13.86 14.06
N HIS A 306 3.40 14.05 14.84
CA HIS A 306 2.33 14.98 14.47
C HIS A 306 2.91 16.40 14.29
N PRO A 307 2.44 17.20 13.33
CA PRO A 307 2.99 18.52 13.07
C PRO A 307 3.02 19.45 14.31
N GLU A 308 2.00 19.39 15.17
CA GLU A 308 1.84 20.26 16.34
C GLU A 308 1.81 19.51 17.68
N GLN A 309 1.05 18.40 17.75
CA GLN A 309 0.85 17.69 19.02
C GLN A 309 2.12 16.87 19.38
N ASP A 310 2.40 16.75 20.68
CA ASP A 310 3.62 16.07 21.17
C ASP A 310 3.44 14.54 21.21
N ARG A 311 3.20 13.94 20.05
CA ARG A 311 2.99 12.52 19.83
C ARG A 311 3.36 12.07 18.41
N ALA A 312 3.43 10.78 18.21
CA ALA A 312 3.44 10.21 16.84
C ALA A 312 2.03 10.32 16.21
N LEU A 313 1.95 10.01 14.94
CA LEU A 313 0.67 9.84 14.25
C LEU A 313 -0.20 8.81 14.97
N SER A 314 -1.50 9.08 15.01
CA SER A 314 -2.50 8.07 15.39
C SER A 314 -2.72 7.07 14.25
N VAL A 315 -3.42 5.97 14.56
CA VAL A 315 -3.82 4.98 13.54
C VAL A 315 -4.74 5.64 12.50
N ARG A 316 -5.71 6.47 12.91
CA ARG A 316 -6.63 7.16 11.97
C ARG A 316 -5.90 8.16 11.08
N GLU A 317 -4.96 8.91 11.62
CA GLU A 317 -4.14 9.83 10.82
C GLU A 317 -3.32 9.07 9.77
N ALA A 318 -2.68 7.97 10.17
CA ALA A 318 -1.94 7.12 9.25
C ALA A 318 -2.87 6.49 8.18
N ALA A 319 -4.08 6.09 8.56
CA ALA A 319 -5.09 5.56 7.64
C ALA A 319 -5.51 6.60 6.60
N ARG A 320 -5.82 7.83 7.02
CA ARG A 320 -6.16 8.94 6.10
C ARG A 320 -5.00 9.29 5.17
N LEU A 321 -3.77 9.28 5.68
CA LEU A 321 -2.57 9.49 4.86
C LEU A 321 -2.33 8.35 3.85
N GLN A 322 -2.87 7.16 4.09
CA GLN A 322 -2.87 6.04 3.13
C GLN A 322 -4.07 6.09 2.17
N GLY A 323 -5.04 6.98 2.41
CA GLY A 323 -6.22 7.21 1.58
C GLY A 323 -7.45 6.42 1.99
N PHE A 324 -7.44 5.73 3.15
CA PHE A 324 -8.63 5.07 3.69
C PHE A 324 -9.67 6.08 4.14
N ASP A 325 -10.93 5.78 3.87
CA ASP A 325 -12.08 6.57 4.30
C ASP A 325 -12.31 6.42 5.82
N ASP A 326 -13.06 7.32 6.44
CA ASP A 326 -13.22 7.37 7.90
C ASP A 326 -14.03 6.21 8.47
N GLU A 327 -14.91 5.65 7.67
CA GLU A 327 -15.72 4.47 8.00
C GLU A 327 -14.90 3.17 7.99
N PHE A 328 -13.71 3.19 7.39
CA PHE A 328 -12.85 2.01 7.34
C PHE A 328 -12.29 1.70 8.72
N GLU A 329 -12.65 0.56 9.29
CA GLU A 329 -12.27 0.15 10.63
C GLU A 329 -11.18 -0.91 10.64
N PHE A 330 -10.05 -0.59 11.25
CA PHE A 330 -8.95 -1.54 11.47
C PHE A 330 -9.17 -2.33 12.76
N THR A 331 -8.82 -3.60 12.74
CA THR A 331 -8.86 -4.51 13.89
C THR A 331 -7.46 -4.93 14.33
N GLY A 332 -7.33 -5.36 15.59
CA GLY A 332 -6.08 -5.80 16.18
C GLY A 332 -5.46 -4.78 17.12
N ASN A 333 -4.25 -5.05 17.59
CA ASN A 333 -3.51 -4.12 18.44
C ASN A 333 -2.88 -2.99 17.60
N LEU A 334 -2.39 -1.95 18.27
CA LEU A 334 -1.83 -0.75 17.63
C LEU A 334 -0.71 -1.07 16.61
N ASN A 335 0.19 -2.00 16.94
CA ASN A 335 1.27 -2.39 16.03
C ASN A 335 0.76 -3.18 14.82
N SER A 336 -0.27 -4.01 15.01
CA SER A 336 -0.93 -4.73 13.93
C SER A 336 -1.63 -3.75 12.97
N MET A 337 -2.40 -2.80 13.47
CA MET A 337 -3.06 -1.78 12.66
C MET A 337 -2.03 -0.94 11.87
N ALA A 338 -0.94 -0.53 12.51
CA ALA A 338 0.15 0.19 11.83
C ALA A 338 0.81 -0.65 10.72
N ARG A 339 1.02 -1.96 10.95
CA ARG A 339 1.56 -2.89 9.95
C ARG A 339 0.62 -3.03 8.77
N GLN A 340 -0.68 -3.18 9.02
CA GLN A 340 -1.71 -3.26 7.99
C GLN A 340 -1.71 -2.01 7.10
N ILE A 341 -1.74 -0.82 7.71
CA ILE A 341 -1.71 0.47 7.01
C ILE A 341 -0.40 0.63 6.20
N GLY A 342 0.75 0.33 6.82
CA GLY A 342 2.05 0.50 6.17
C GLY A 342 2.29 -0.44 4.98
N ASN A 343 1.70 -1.66 5.03
CA ASN A 343 1.76 -2.63 3.93
C ASN A 343 0.76 -2.32 2.82
N ALA A 344 -0.32 -1.61 3.11
CA ALA A 344 -1.37 -1.37 2.15
C ALA A 344 -0.88 -0.60 0.90
N VAL A 345 -1.45 -0.95 -0.24
CA VAL A 345 -1.40 -0.11 -1.44
C VAL A 345 -2.14 1.20 -1.14
N PRO A 346 -1.59 2.38 -1.48
CA PRO A 346 -2.33 3.62 -1.31
C PRO A 346 -3.67 3.58 -2.04
N VAL A 347 -4.75 3.87 -1.31
CA VAL A 347 -6.13 3.73 -1.83
C VAL A 347 -6.36 4.62 -3.05
N ASP A 348 -5.84 5.87 -3.03
CA ASP A 348 -5.96 6.79 -4.17
C ASP A 348 -5.21 6.28 -5.42
N LEU A 349 -4.07 5.59 -5.25
CA LEU A 349 -3.37 4.95 -6.38
C LEU A 349 -4.22 3.82 -6.98
N ALA A 350 -4.75 2.94 -6.14
CA ALA A 350 -5.63 1.85 -6.58
C ALA A 350 -6.91 2.41 -7.24
N PHE A 351 -7.50 3.48 -6.68
CA PHE A 351 -8.65 4.18 -7.28
C PHE A 351 -8.35 4.68 -8.70
N ALA A 352 -7.20 5.30 -8.91
CA ALA A 352 -6.80 5.78 -10.24
C ALA A 352 -6.62 4.62 -11.24
N MET A 353 -6.04 3.50 -10.81
CA MET A 353 -5.90 2.29 -11.63
C MET A 353 -7.27 1.65 -11.92
N GLY A 354 -8.17 1.59 -10.92
CA GLY A 354 -9.55 1.10 -11.10
C GLY A 354 -10.34 1.89 -12.13
N ASN A 355 -10.32 3.21 -12.04
CA ASN A 355 -10.92 4.08 -13.05
C ASN A 355 -10.33 3.88 -14.46
N HIS A 356 -9.03 3.58 -14.52
CA HIS A 356 -8.38 3.32 -15.80
C HIS A 356 -8.87 2.00 -16.42
N PHE A 357 -9.06 0.93 -15.64
CA PHE A 357 -9.66 -0.31 -16.13
C PHE A 357 -11.10 -0.11 -16.61
N ILE A 358 -11.91 0.71 -15.91
CA ILE A 358 -13.28 1.03 -16.37
C ILE A 358 -13.23 1.68 -17.75
N LYS A 359 -12.43 2.74 -17.93
CA LYS A 359 -12.27 3.43 -19.22
C LYS A 359 -11.74 2.48 -20.30
N HIS A 360 -10.87 1.54 -19.92
CA HIS A 360 -10.34 0.54 -20.84
C HIS A 360 -11.45 -0.42 -21.31
N VAL A 361 -12.35 -0.87 -20.41
CA VAL A 361 -13.52 -1.68 -20.76
C VAL A 361 -14.48 -0.90 -21.66
N GLU A 362 -14.74 0.37 -21.35
CA GLU A 362 -15.56 1.23 -22.22
C GLU A 362 -14.99 1.29 -23.65
N ALA A 363 -13.68 1.43 -23.77
CA ALA A 363 -13.00 1.47 -25.07
C ALA A 363 -12.91 0.10 -25.81
N ILE A 364 -13.17 -1.02 -25.12
CA ILE A 364 -13.34 -2.34 -25.76
C ILE A 364 -14.72 -2.45 -26.41
N HIS A 365 -15.73 -1.77 -25.87
CA HIS A 365 -17.11 -1.82 -26.32
C HIS A 365 -17.47 -0.70 -27.34
N GLY A 366 -16.69 0.37 -27.39
CA GLY A 366 -16.89 1.48 -28.33
C GLY A 366 -16.09 1.29 -29.59
#